data_65065769c5dce495234a6c442fbc4a05
#
_entry.id   65065769c5dce495234a6c442fbc4a05
#
_cell.length_a   1.000
_cell.length_b   1.000
_cell.length_c   1.000
_cell.angle_alpha   90.00
_cell.angle_beta   90.00
_cell.angle_gamma   90.00
#
_symmetry.space_group_name_H-M   'P 1'
#
loop_
_entity.id
_entity.type
_entity.pdbx_description
1 polymer ?
#
loop_
_entity_poly.entity_id
_entity_poly.type
_entity_poly.pdbx_seq_one_letter_code
_entity_poly.pdbx_strand_id
1 'polypeptide(L)'
;MRTLYLHIGFHKTGSSSLQLALHRCRAALLDRGVEFAALGKKGNSSGAIDVEARDTGLHFHLNDRFRQLLAATRSDTVIVSAEHFSFLYRPVDIERVRDICAEHFDRTVVVAYLRRQDLHARSFKQQGARGCERGRSSSSKLLGHEAGALPQLTPAVRTYYDYFSKLRQWEASFGRDALQVREFRPARLQGGDIVTDFASLLGDGLDIPPCRVNEGVGRREFLLTHKLIELGAAPGDIRRLKPGMRGDSSRVTPGRDNARAFFEAFAESNRQLSERYLQHESGLAFSDDFSTYPETGNDLLSCADLAEWSADLLGSGIENPRGLRDALLDDCIRSLLEDPVAAGTLSQGVAGELQGIRQCLARTAAIAPARTPWWSRLRRKKRSGR
;
A
#
# COMPACT_ATOMS: atom_id res chain seq x y z
N MET A 1 18.63 -0.90 32.71
CA MET A 1 18.22 0.13 31.74
C MET A 1 17.27 -0.51 30.72
N ARG A 2 16.01 -0.10 30.75
CA ARG A 2 14.98 -0.68 29.86
C ARG A 2 15.02 0.00 28.48
N THR A 3 15.08 -0.79 27.41
CA THR A 3 15.16 -0.30 26.04
C THR A 3 13.99 -0.81 25.21
N LEU A 4 13.30 0.10 24.50
CA LEU A 4 12.28 -0.21 23.52
C LEU A 4 12.86 -0.09 22.10
N TYR A 5 12.72 -1.14 21.28
CA TYR A 5 12.90 -1.08 19.84
C TYR A 5 11.53 -0.91 19.18
N LEU A 6 11.23 0.30 18.73
CA LEU A 6 9.98 0.67 18.10
C LEU A 6 10.14 0.65 16.57
N HIS A 7 9.77 -0.46 15.92
CA HIS A 7 9.75 -0.56 14.46
C HIS A 7 8.49 0.12 13.90
N ILE A 8 8.69 1.27 13.26
CA ILE A 8 7.61 2.13 12.75
C ILE A 8 7.18 1.79 11.30
N GLY A 9 7.75 0.79 10.69
CA GLY A 9 7.53 0.44 9.28
C GLY A 9 8.62 1.07 8.41
N PHE A 10 8.40 1.41 7.16
CA PHE A 10 7.12 1.72 6.48
C PHE A 10 6.38 0.46 6.01
N HIS A 11 5.19 0.69 5.39
CA HIS A 11 4.47 -0.40 4.71
C HIS A 11 5.32 -0.98 3.59
N LYS A 12 5.15 -2.27 3.29
CA LYS A 12 5.79 -2.97 2.16
C LYS A 12 7.33 -2.98 2.18
N THR A 13 7.90 -2.85 3.35
CA THR A 13 9.33 -3.00 3.63
C THR A 13 9.66 -4.28 4.40
N GLY A 14 8.87 -5.34 4.21
CA GLY A 14 9.13 -6.63 4.86
C GLY A 14 8.58 -6.77 6.28
N SER A 15 7.83 -5.80 6.79
CA SER A 15 7.29 -5.79 8.17
C SER A 15 6.51 -7.06 8.52
N SER A 16 5.71 -7.61 7.58
CA SER A 16 4.96 -8.86 7.82
C SER A 16 5.89 -10.05 8.04
N SER A 17 7.02 -10.11 7.33
CA SER A 17 8.05 -11.16 7.51
C SER A 17 8.73 -11.02 8.86
N LEU A 18 9.13 -9.80 9.22
CA LEU A 18 9.73 -9.48 10.51
C LEU A 18 8.78 -9.83 11.67
N GLN A 19 7.54 -9.33 11.62
CA GLN A 19 6.53 -9.58 12.64
C GLN A 19 6.24 -11.07 12.83
N LEU A 20 6.12 -11.83 11.75
CA LEU A 20 5.86 -13.26 11.82
C LEU A 20 7.06 -14.03 12.37
N ALA A 21 8.30 -13.67 12.00
CA ALA A 21 9.52 -14.27 12.52
C ALA A 21 9.65 -14.02 14.03
N LEU A 22 9.53 -12.76 14.47
CA LEU A 22 9.54 -12.38 15.88
C LEU A 22 8.42 -13.09 16.67
N HIS A 23 7.22 -13.19 16.10
CA HIS A 23 6.10 -13.85 16.75
C HIS A 23 6.33 -15.36 16.94
N ARG A 24 6.93 -16.03 15.95
CA ARG A 24 7.27 -17.46 16.02
C ARG A 24 8.36 -17.75 17.05
N CYS A 25 9.33 -16.84 17.16
CA CYS A 25 10.49 -16.99 18.06
C CYS A 25 10.25 -16.34 19.44
N ARG A 26 9.05 -15.83 19.74
CA ARG A 26 8.81 -15.00 20.92
C ARG A 26 9.20 -15.68 22.24
N ALA A 27 9.02 -17.00 22.38
CA ALA A 27 9.42 -17.73 23.58
C ALA A 27 10.95 -17.76 23.72
N ALA A 28 11.66 -18.15 22.65
CA ALA A 28 13.12 -18.18 22.62
C ALA A 28 13.75 -16.78 22.80
N LEU A 29 13.08 -15.73 22.32
CA LEU A 29 13.49 -14.35 22.57
C LEU A 29 13.33 -13.98 24.05
N LEU A 30 12.20 -14.36 24.66
CA LEU A 30 11.92 -14.09 26.07
C LEU A 30 12.92 -14.81 27.00
N ASP A 31 13.30 -16.04 26.70
CA ASP A 31 14.33 -16.80 27.40
C ASP A 31 15.72 -16.10 27.39
N ARG A 32 15.90 -15.18 26.42
CA ARG A 32 17.08 -14.32 26.29
C ARG A 32 16.88 -12.90 26.78
N GLY A 33 15.79 -12.62 27.49
CA GLY A 33 15.47 -11.31 28.04
C GLY A 33 14.93 -10.29 27.01
N VAL A 34 14.53 -10.75 25.80
CA VAL A 34 13.94 -9.92 24.75
C VAL A 34 12.47 -10.24 24.61
N GLU A 35 11.61 -9.29 24.90
CA GLU A 35 10.15 -9.44 24.82
C GLU A 35 9.61 -8.85 23.51
N PHE A 36 8.95 -9.66 22.69
CA PHE A 36 8.20 -9.16 21.53
C PHE A 36 6.75 -8.92 21.93
N ALA A 37 6.40 -7.64 22.13
CA ALA A 37 5.07 -7.20 22.52
C ALA A 37 4.22 -6.82 21.29
N ALA A 38 2.98 -7.35 21.22
CA ALA A 38 2.11 -7.14 20.06
C ALA A 38 0.62 -7.12 20.43
N LEU A 39 -0.15 -6.25 19.75
CA LEU A 39 -1.62 -6.18 19.86
C LEU A 39 -2.33 -7.24 19.02
N GLY A 40 -1.73 -7.62 17.89
CA GLY A 40 -2.33 -8.54 16.93
C GLY A 40 -1.76 -9.95 17.02
N LYS A 41 -2.58 -10.95 16.66
CA LYS A 41 -2.26 -12.39 16.72
C LYS A 41 -1.02 -12.82 15.89
N LYS A 42 -0.57 -11.99 14.95
CA LYS A 42 0.60 -12.25 14.07
C LYS A 42 1.74 -11.26 14.31
N GLY A 43 1.77 -10.62 15.47
CA GLY A 43 2.85 -9.71 15.84
C GLY A 43 2.68 -8.25 15.39
N ASN A 44 1.60 -7.89 14.70
CA ASN A 44 1.36 -6.53 14.23
C ASN A 44 0.65 -5.68 15.31
N SER A 45 1.22 -4.52 15.63
CA SER A 45 0.64 -3.56 16.60
C SER A 45 0.00 -2.34 15.94
N SER A 46 -0.30 -2.37 14.63
CA SER A 46 -0.94 -1.24 13.91
C SER A 46 -2.31 -0.83 14.50
N GLY A 47 -2.95 -1.71 15.27
CA GLY A 47 -4.15 -1.37 16.05
C GLY A 47 -3.93 -0.34 17.17
N ALA A 48 -2.71 0.12 17.41
CA ALA A 48 -2.39 1.26 18.27
C ALA A 48 -2.70 2.61 17.61
N ILE A 49 -2.90 2.64 16.29
CA ILE A 49 -3.15 3.86 15.52
C ILE A 49 -4.57 3.80 14.94
N ASP A 50 -5.40 4.76 15.31
CA ASP A 50 -6.70 4.98 14.71
C ASP A 50 -6.62 5.88 13.48
N VAL A 51 -7.56 5.67 12.56
CA VAL A 51 -7.65 6.42 11.31
C VAL A 51 -9.01 7.10 11.23
N GLU A 52 -9.00 8.42 11.18
CA GLU A 52 -10.20 9.23 10.99
C GLU A 52 -10.20 9.87 9.60
N ALA A 53 -11.33 9.83 8.93
CA ALA A 53 -11.57 10.62 7.74
C ALA A 53 -12.22 11.95 8.16
N ARG A 54 -11.60 13.07 7.78
CA ARG A 54 -12.09 14.43 7.98
C ARG A 54 -12.13 15.17 6.64
N ASP A 55 -12.76 16.31 6.57
CA ASP A 55 -12.82 17.12 5.35
C ASP A 55 -11.42 17.53 4.84
N THR A 56 -10.46 17.65 5.75
CA THR A 56 -9.04 17.97 5.45
C THR A 56 -8.20 16.75 5.03
N GLY A 57 -8.79 15.55 4.96
CA GLY A 57 -8.10 14.30 4.59
C GLY A 57 -8.08 13.26 5.71
N LEU A 58 -7.14 12.31 5.63
CA LEU A 58 -6.97 11.26 6.62
C LEU A 58 -6.13 11.76 7.79
N HIS A 59 -6.65 11.57 9.00
CA HIS A 59 -5.94 11.84 10.25
C HIS A 59 -5.62 10.53 10.96
N PHE A 60 -4.41 10.42 11.47
CA PHE A 60 -3.89 9.26 12.19
C PHE A 60 -3.51 9.70 13.58
N HIS A 61 -3.99 9.03 14.62
CA HIS A 61 -3.68 9.35 16.00
C HIS A 61 -3.48 8.09 16.84
N LEU A 62 -2.66 8.22 17.88
CA LEU A 62 -2.37 7.15 18.82
C LEU A 62 -3.55 6.96 19.78
N ASN A 63 -3.95 5.69 19.99
CA ASN A 63 -4.96 5.31 20.99
C ASN A 63 -4.34 4.71 22.25
N ASP A 64 -5.16 4.48 23.30
CA ASP A 64 -4.67 4.02 24.60
C ASP A 64 -4.16 2.58 24.63
N ARG A 65 -4.45 1.79 23.59
CA ARG A 65 -3.94 0.41 23.46
C ARG A 65 -2.42 0.35 23.42
N PHE A 66 -1.76 1.39 22.89
CA PHE A 66 -0.31 1.46 22.88
C PHE A 66 0.26 1.57 24.28
N ARG A 67 -0.27 2.48 25.12
CA ARG A 67 0.14 2.63 26.52
C ARG A 67 -0.10 1.34 27.30
N GLN A 68 -1.28 0.72 27.13
CA GLN A 68 -1.60 -0.56 27.80
C GLN A 68 -0.65 -1.68 27.37
N LEU A 69 -0.26 -1.74 26.09
CA LEU A 69 0.70 -2.70 25.58
C LEU A 69 2.06 -2.55 26.28
N LEU A 70 2.60 -1.32 26.34
CA LEU A 70 3.89 -1.06 26.98
C LEU A 70 3.86 -1.30 28.50
N ALA A 71 2.81 -0.89 29.18
CA ALA A 71 2.62 -1.13 30.63
C ALA A 71 2.58 -2.62 31.00
N ALA A 72 2.19 -3.48 30.07
CA ALA A 72 2.14 -4.93 30.30
C ALA A 72 3.51 -5.62 30.18
N THR A 73 4.53 -4.97 29.60
CA THR A 73 5.86 -5.56 29.37
C THR A 73 6.72 -5.57 30.62
N ARG A 74 7.62 -6.59 30.74
CA ARG A 74 8.46 -6.80 31.94
C ARG A 74 9.95 -6.87 31.62
N SER A 75 10.35 -7.24 30.42
CA SER A 75 11.75 -7.41 30.05
C SER A 75 12.50 -6.07 29.92
N ASP A 76 13.82 -6.13 30.04
CA ASP A 76 14.69 -4.97 29.84
C ASP A 76 14.78 -4.56 28.38
N THR A 77 14.68 -5.52 27.45
CA THR A 77 14.62 -5.25 26.02
C THR A 77 13.24 -5.63 25.49
N VAL A 78 12.54 -4.66 24.90
CA VAL A 78 11.20 -4.85 24.33
C VAL A 78 11.19 -4.44 22.87
N ILE A 79 10.50 -5.22 22.04
CA ILE A 79 10.28 -4.93 20.62
C ILE A 79 8.79 -4.71 20.39
N VAL A 80 8.42 -3.61 19.72
CA VAL A 80 7.08 -3.37 19.17
C VAL A 80 7.20 -3.05 17.68
N SER A 81 6.35 -3.67 16.86
CA SER A 81 6.34 -3.45 15.41
C SER A 81 4.96 -3.10 14.89
N ALA A 82 4.84 -1.94 14.23
CA ALA A 82 3.59 -1.47 13.65
C ALA A 82 3.82 -0.52 12.47
N GLU A 83 3.39 -0.90 11.28
CA GLU A 83 3.55 -0.07 10.08
C GLU A 83 2.71 1.22 10.14
N HIS A 84 1.62 1.24 10.89
CA HIS A 84 0.77 2.43 11.01
C HIS A 84 1.45 3.61 11.70
N PHE A 85 2.52 3.40 12.48
CA PHE A 85 3.32 4.52 12.99
C PHE A 85 3.91 5.38 11.87
N SER A 86 4.18 4.79 10.69
CA SER A 86 4.65 5.54 9.52
C SER A 86 3.63 6.54 8.97
N PHE A 87 2.36 6.47 9.37
CA PHE A 87 1.36 7.47 9.02
C PHE A 87 1.42 8.72 9.90
N LEU A 88 1.98 8.64 11.10
CA LEU A 88 2.11 9.81 11.96
C LEU A 88 3.10 10.80 11.34
N TYR A 89 2.65 12.04 11.21
CA TYR A 89 3.45 13.15 10.65
C TYR A 89 3.26 14.46 11.44
N ARG A 90 2.24 14.55 12.30
CA ARG A 90 2.05 15.73 13.15
C ARG A 90 2.95 15.62 14.39
N PRO A 91 3.68 16.69 14.75
CA PRO A 91 4.55 16.68 15.92
C PRO A 91 3.86 16.18 17.18
N VAL A 92 2.65 16.69 17.46
CA VAL A 92 1.88 16.34 18.68
C VAL A 92 1.58 14.83 18.82
N ASP A 93 1.34 14.14 17.71
CA ASP A 93 1.08 12.69 17.75
C ASP A 93 2.38 11.90 18.01
N ILE A 94 3.49 12.35 17.44
CA ILE A 94 4.81 11.72 17.61
C ILE A 94 5.35 12.01 19.02
N GLU A 95 5.17 13.23 19.54
CA GLU A 95 5.48 13.58 20.92
C GLU A 95 4.70 12.72 21.92
N ARG A 96 3.42 12.48 21.68
CA ARG A 96 2.61 11.58 22.50
C ARG A 96 3.16 10.14 22.47
N VAL A 97 3.66 9.66 21.33
CA VAL A 97 4.35 8.35 21.26
C VAL A 97 5.59 8.37 22.16
N ARG A 98 6.44 9.41 22.05
CA ARG A 98 7.64 9.58 22.87
C ARG A 98 7.30 9.58 24.37
N ASP A 99 6.32 10.36 24.77
CA ASP A 99 5.96 10.52 26.18
C ASP A 99 5.49 9.19 26.78
N ILE A 100 4.66 8.45 26.06
CA ILE A 100 4.22 7.11 26.50
C ILE A 100 5.41 6.13 26.55
N CYS A 101 6.35 6.19 25.60
CA CYS A 101 7.55 5.35 25.67
C CYS A 101 8.39 5.70 26.91
N ALA A 102 8.57 6.98 27.21
CA ALA A 102 9.36 7.45 28.35
C ALA A 102 8.76 7.10 29.71
N GLU A 103 7.44 6.82 29.80
CA GLU A 103 6.80 6.31 31.03
C GLU A 103 7.30 4.90 31.43
N HIS A 104 7.82 4.14 30.46
CA HIS A 104 8.13 2.71 30.67
C HIS A 104 9.57 2.32 30.34
N PHE A 105 10.29 3.13 29.56
CA PHE A 105 11.62 2.82 29.05
C PHE A 105 12.59 3.98 29.22
N ASP A 106 13.83 3.66 29.61
CA ASP A 106 14.92 4.64 29.73
C ASP A 106 15.46 5.07 28.36
N ARG A 107 15.30 4.18 27.35
CA ARG A 107 15.75 4.39 25.98
C ARG A 107 14.73 3.85 24.98
N THR A 108 14.48 4.60 23.92
CA THR A 108 13.70 4.15 22.74
C THR A 108 14.55 4.24 21.48
N VAL A 109 14.65 3.15 20.75
CA VAL A 109 15.28 3.06 19.43
C VAL A 109 14.17 2.97 18.40
N VAL A 110 14.01 4.00 17.58
CA VAL A 110 13.02 4.06 16.50
C VAL A 110 13.64 3.48 15.24
N VAL A 111 13.10 2.38 14.75
CA VAL A 111 13.61 1.66 13.58
C VAL A 111 12.70 1.88 12.38
N ALA A 112 13.24 2.41 11.28
CA ALA A 112 12.52 2.67 10.05
C ALA A 112 13.22 2.02 8.85
N TYR A 113 12.50 1.15 8.13
CA TYR A 113 12.94 0.63 6.85
C TYR A 113 12.26 1.39 5.72
N LEU A 114 13.05 1.93 4.80
CA LEU A 114 12.59 2.73 3.67
C LEU A 114 12.80 1.98 2.36
N ARG A 115 11.90 2.16 1.45
CA ARG A 115 12.00 1.57 0.10
C ARG A 115 11.83 2.68 -0.94
N ARG A 116 12.53 2.59 -2.07
CA ARG A 116 12.38 3.53 -3.20
C ARG A 116 10.90 3.74 -3.50
N GLN A 117 10.47 5.00 -3.61
CA GLN A 117 9.07 5.41 -3.55
C GLN A 117 8.18 4.72 -4.61
N ASP A 118 8.65 4.57 -5.84
CA ASP A 118 7.96 3.86 -6.93
C ASP A 118 7.71 2.38 -6.60
N LEU A 119 8.73 1.69 -6.10
CA LEU A 119 8.64 0.29 -5.68
C LEU A 119 7.72 0.11 -4.47
N HIS A 120 7.78 1.05 -3.53
CA HIS A 120 6.91 1.07 -2.36
C HIS A 120 5.46 1.32 -2.78
N ALA A 121 5.20 2.38 -3.56
CA ALA A 121 3.87 2.79 -3.99
C ALA A 121 3.17 1.67 -4.78
N ARG A 122 3.85 1.08 -5.77
CA ARG A 122 3.35 -0.08 -6.52
C ARG A 122 2.96 -1.23 -5.60
N SER A 123 3.85 -1.61 -4.68
CA SER A 123 3.61 -2.72 -3.75
C SER A 123 2.49 -2.39 -2.75
N PHE A 124 2.36 -1.14 -2.33
CA PHE A 124 1.33 -0.73 -1.38
C PHE A 124 -0.05 -0.63 -2.05
N LYS A 125 -0.12 -0.16 -3.30
CA LYS A 125 -1.36 -0.15 -4.07
C LYS A 125 -1.90 -1.57 -4.32
N GLN A 126 -1.02 -2.56 -4.58
CA GLN A 126 -1.42 -3.97 -4.66
C GLN A 126 -2.14 -4.49 -3.40
N GLN A 127 -1.85 -3.93 -2.23
CA GLN A 127 -2.58 -4.29 -1.00
C GLN A 127 -4.04 -3.83 -1.05
N GLY A 128 -4.34 -2.70 -1.72
CA GLY A 128 -5.70 -2.21 -1.95
C GLY A 128 -6.55 -3.20 -2.77
N ALA A 129 -5.93 -3.89 -3.72
CA ALA A 129 -6.60 -4.91 -4.53
C ALA A 129 -7.02 -6.16 -3.74
N ARG A 130 -6.47 -6.42 -2.56
CA ARG A 130 -6.93 -7.53 -1.70
C ARG A 130 -8.25 -7.24 -1.01
N GLY A 131 -8.56 -5.97 -0.81
CA GLY A 131 -9.85 -5.50 -0.32
C GLY A 131 -10.95 -5.71 -1.37
N CYS A 132 -12.20 -5.63 -0.92
CA CYS A 132 -13.35 -5.61 -1.82
C CYS A 132 -14.21 -4.36 -1.57
N GLU A 133 -13.70 -3.41 -0.82
CA GLU A 133 -14.44 -2.26 -0.35
C GLU A 133 -13.55 -1.00 -0.34
N ARG A 134 -14.07 0.07 -0.93
CA ARG A 134 -13.38 1.37 -0.96
C ARG A 134 -13.15 1.89 0.46
N GLY A 135 -11.95 2.38 0.72
CA GLY A 135 -11.61 3.02 1.99
C GLY A 135 -11.51 2.07 3.20
N ARG A 136 -11.54 0.74 3.01
CA ARG A 136 -11.43 -0.21 4.12
C ARG A 136 -9.99 -0.39 4.61
N SER A 137 -9.06 -0.62 3.70
CA SER A 137 -7.64 -0.74 4.06
C SER A 137 -6.92 0.61 4.07
N SER A 138 -5.80 0.71 4.77
CA SER A 138 -4.95 1.90 4.77
C SER A 138 -4.45 2.25 3.36
N SER A 139 -4.13 1.23 2.55
CA SER A 139 -3.78 1.40 1.14
C SER A 139 -4.92 2.01 0.34
N SER A 140 -6.14 1.47 0.46
CA SER A 140 -7.34 1.98 -0.22
C SER A 140 -7.67 3.42 0.20
N LYS A 141 -7.48 3.76 1.47
CA LYS A 141 -7.74 5.11 1.99
C LYS A 141 -6.75 6.14 1.45
N LEU A 142 -5.46 5.77 1.38
CA LEU A 142 -4.38 6.69 1.00
C LEU A 142 -4.19 6.78 -0.50
N LEU A 143 -4.16 5.63 -1.19
CA LEU A 143 -3.71 5.53 -2.58
C LEU A 143 -4.85 5.49 -3.60
N GLY A 144 -6.09 5.31 -3.13
CA GLY A 144 -7.24 5.21 -4.03
C GLY A 144 -7.27 3.93 -4.88
N HIS A 145 -8.11 3.97 -5.90
CA HIS A 145 -8.35 2.84 -6.81
C HIS A 145 -8.29 3.24 -8.29
N GLU A 146 -7.86 4.45 -8.60
CA GLU A 146 -7.69 4.95 -9.96
C GLU A 146 -6.76 4.03 -10.76
N ALA A 147 -6.91 4.04 -12.09
CA ALA A 147 -6.10 3.23 -12.99
C ALA A 147 -4.58 3.44 -12.78
N GLY A 148 -3.80 2.44 -13.17
CA GLY A 148 -2.35 2.44 -13.08
C GLY A 148 -1.76 1.79 -11.83
N ALA A 149 -0.51 1.35 -11.91
CA ALA A 149 0.23 0.70 -10.84
C ALA A 149 0.66 1.66 -9.73
N LEU A 150 0.83 2.94 -10.06
CA LEU A 150 1.21 4.00 -9.15
C LEU A 150 -0.02 4.83 -8.77
N PRO A 151 -0.08 5.39 -7.55
CA PRO A 151 -1.15 6.30 -7.17
C PRO A 151 -0.94 7.70 -7.75
N GLN A 152 -2.01 8.48 -7.84
CA GLN A 152 -1.90 9.91 -8.09
C GLN A 152 -1.16 10.61 -6.95
N LEU A 153 -0.34 11.62 -7.29
CA LEU A 153 0.44 12.41 -6.32
C LEU A 153 -0.43 13.46 -5.61
N THR A 154 -1.48 12.99 -4.91
CA THR A 154 -2.30 13.85 -4.05
C THR A 154 -1.46 14.42 -2.89
N PRO A 155 -1.90 15.49 -2.21
CA PRO A 155 -1.21 16.00 -1.03
C PRO A 155 -0.95 14.93 0.05
N ALA A 156 -1.90 14.03 0.29
CA ALA A 156 -1.75 12.95 1.25
C ALA A 156 -0.69 11.92 0.81
N VAL A 157 -0.64 11.58 -0.48
CA VAL A 157 0.38 10.69 -1.06
C VAL A 157 1.75 11.36 -0.99
N ARG A 158 1.86 12.63 -1.34
CA ARG A 158 3.13 13.38 -1.20
C ARG A 158 3.62 13.39 0.24
N THR A 159 2.78 13.73 1.20
CA THR A 159 3.13 13.71 2.63
C THR A 159 3.58 12.32 3.09
N TYR A 160 2.94 11.26 2.60
CA TYR A 160 3.30 9.90 3.01
C TYR A 160 4.67 9.45 2.48
N TYR A 161 5.03 9.79 1.25
CA TYR A 161 6.28 9.40 0.59
C TYR A 161 7.42 10.41 0.75
N ASP A 162 7.17 11.56 1.36
CA ASP A 162 8.23 12.47 1.82
C ASP A 162 8.86 11.92 3.10
N TYR A 163 9.80 10.99 2.91
CA TYR A 163 10.45 10.29 4.01
C TYR A 163 11.30 11.22 4.87
N PHE A 164 11.99 12.17 4.24
CA PHE A 164 12.85 13.09 4.97
C PHE A 164 12.04 13.95 5.96
N SER A 165 11.03 14.66 5.49
CA SER A 165 10.19 15.51 6.33
C SER A 165 9.55 14.71 7.47
N LYS A 166 9.11 13.49 7.19
CA LYS A 166 8.53 12.60 8.21
C LYS A 166 9.56 12.17 9.25
N LEU A 167 10.75 11.71 8.85
CA LEU A 167 11.80 11.32 9.77
C LEU A 167 12.33 12.50 10.59
N ARG A 168 12.31 13.70 10.03
CA ARG A 168 12.64 14.94 10.79
C ARG A 168 11.70 15.19 11.96
N GLN A 169 10.40 14.87 11.83
CA GLN A 169 9.45 14.95 12.95
C GLN A 169 9.76 13.92 14.03
N TRP A 170 10.08 12.68 13.63
CA TRP A 170 10.52 11.65 14.57
C TRP A 170 11.84 12.02 15.27
N GLU A 171 12.80 12.56 14.53
CA GLU A 171 14.05 13.05 15.08
C GLU A 171 13.85 14.21 16.07
N ALA A 172 13.00 15.18 15.74
CA ALA A 172 12.70 16.30 16.63
C ALA A 172 12.13 15.83 17.97
N SER A 173 11.37 14.73 17.98
CA SER A 173 10.78 14.18 19.20
C SER A 173 11.72 13.25 19.98
N PHE A 174 12.46 12.37 19.29
CA PHE A 174 13.26 11.30 19.93
C PHE A 174 14.78 11.58 19.97
N GLY A 175 15.26 12.55 19.21
CA GLY A 175 16.68 12.79 18.98
C GLY A 175 17.26 11.96 17.83
N ARG A 176 18.38 12.44 17.25
CA ARG A 176 19.01 11.80 16.09
C ARG A 176 19.52 10.38 16.41
N ASP A 177 20.12 10.22 17.57
CA ASP A 177 20.76 8.95 17.97
C ASP A 177 19.74 7.84 18.28
N ALA A 178 18.48 8.21 18.50
CA ALA A 178 17.40 7.25 18.65
C ALA A 178 16.93 6.64 17.33
N LEU A 179 17.23 7.26 16.18
CA LEU A 179 16.74 6.82 14.89
C LEU A 179 17.71 5.87 14.18
N GLN A 180 17.23 4.68 13.86
CA GLN A 180 17.87 3.69 13.01
C GLN A 180 17.13 3.62 11.67
N VAL A 181 17.63 4.33 10.67
CA VAL A 181 17.03 4.40 9.32
C VAL A 181 17.80 3.50 8.37
N ARG A 182 17.11 2.60 7.66
CA ARG A 182 17.72 1.59 6.80
C ARG A 182 17.02 1.51 5.44
N GLU A 183 17.78 1.30 4.36
CA GLU A 183 17.21 1.02 3.05
C GLU A 183 16.74 -0.44 2.98
N PHE A 184 15.45 -0.65 2.68
CA PHE A 184 14.91 -1.97 2.40
C PHE A 184 15.25 -2.43 0.98
N ARG A 185 16.47 -2.93 0.84
CA ARG A 185 17.02 -3.50 -0.39
C ARG A 185 17.94 -4.66 -0.01
N PRO A 186 17.81 -5.87 -0.59
CA PRO A 186 18.59 -7.03 -0.17
C PRO A 186 20.10 -6.77 -0.10
N ALA A 187 20.64 -6.02 -1.04
CA ALA A 187 22.07 -5.67 -1.06
C ALA A 187 22.51 -4.70 0.06
N ARG A 188 21.56 -4.12 0.80
CA ARG A 188 21.82 -3.17 1.89
C ARG A 188 21.42 -3.70 3.26
N LEU A 189 20.73 -4.84 3.29
CA LEU A 189 20.32 -5.50 4.54
C LEU A 189 21.39 -6.53 4.94
N GLN A 190 21.69 -6.61 6.22
CA GLN A 190 22.56 -7.66 6.74
C GLN A 190 21.95 -9.03 6.44
N GLY A 191 22.74 -9.93 5.87
CA GLY A 191 22.27 -11.24 5.42
C GLY A 191 21.24 -11.20 4.27
N GLY A 192 21.04 -10.03 3.63
CA GLY A 192 20.07 -9.85 2.54
C GLY A 192 18.59 -9.95 2.96
N ASP A 193 18.31 -9.95 4.25
CA ASP A 193 16.99 -10.22 4.81
C ASP A 193 16.67 -9.28 5.99
N ILE A 194 15.43 -8.80 6.07
CA ILE A 194 14.99 -7.85 7.10
C ILE A 194 15.06 -8.45 8.51
N VAL A 195 14.82 -9.74 8.66
CA VAL A 195 14.82 -10.39 9.99
C VAL A 195 16.24 -10.44 10.55
N THR A 196 17.21 -10.88 9.73
CA THR A 196 18.61 -10.88 10.06
C THR A 196 19.14 -9.48 10.32
N ASP A 197 18.77 -8.52 9.47
CA ASP A 197 19.16 -7.11 9.62
C ASP A 197 18.59 -6.48 10.89
N PHE A 198 17.34 -6.75 11.23
CA PHE A 198 16.73 -6.26 12.46
C PHE A 198 17.34 -6.92 13.71
N ALA A 199 17.63 -8.24 13.66
CA ALA A 199 18.26 -8.97 14.74
C ALA A 199 19.63 -8.38 15.10
N SER A 200 20.38 -7.91 14.11
CA SER A 200 21.68 -7.26 14.34
C SER A 200 21.62 -5.96 15.17
N LEU A 201 20.45 -5.33 15.24
CA LEU A 201 20.25 -4.15 16.11
C LEU A 201 20.11 -4.51 17.58
N LEU A 202 19.74 -5.76 17.88
CA LEU A 202 19.49 -6.24 19.25
C LEU A 202 20.77 -6.75 19.92
N GLY A 203 21.88 -6.81 19.19
CA GLY A 203 23.17 -7.35 19.66
C GLY A 203 23.46 -8.76 19.15
N ASP A 204 24.66 -9.24 19.44
CA ASP A 204 25.14 -10.52 18.95
C ASP A 204 24.41 -11.71 19.63
N GLY A 205 24.21 -12.79 18.86
CA GLY A 205 23.75 -14.06 19.37
C GLY A 205 22.23 -14.31 19.32
N LEU A 206 21.43 -13.38 18.76
CA LEU A 206 20.03 -13.62 18.48
C LEU A 206 19.86 -14.20 17.07
N ASP A 207 19.70 -15.51 16.97
CA ASP A 207 19.40 -16.21 15.73
C ASP A 207 17.87 -16.28 15.55
N ILE A 208 17.34 -15.44 14.68
CA ILE A 208 15.93 -15.44 14.31
C ILE A 208 15.82 -15.97 12.88
N PRO A 209 15.24 -17.16 12.66
CA PRO A 209 15.14 -17.74 11.32
C PRO A 209 14.42 -16.81 10.33
N PRO A 210 14.97 -16.59 9.12
CA PRO A 210 14.33 -15.77 8.10
C PRO A 210 12.93 -16.28 7.75
N CYS A 211 12.00 -15.38 7.58
CA CYS A 211 10.63 -15.70 7.20
C CYS A 211 10.24 -14.82 6.00
N ARG A 212 9.90 -15.45 4.87
CA ARG A 212 9.43 -14.73 3.69
C ARG A 212 7.95 -14.95 3.49
N VAL A 213 7.20 -13.86 3.52
CA VAL A 213 5.77 -13.84 3.19
C VAL A 213 5.61 -13.23 1.81
N ASN A 214 5.37 -14.08 0.80
CA ASN A 214 5.07 -13.61 -0.55
C ASN A 214 3.59 -13.27 -0.66
N GLU A 215 3.29 -12.00 -0.83
CA GLU A 215 1.92 -11.52 -0.86
C GLU A 215 1.61 -10.68 -2.11
N GLY A 216 2.13 -11.03 -3.27
CA GLY A 216 1.78 -10.34 -4.50
C GLY A 216 0.41 -10.80 -5.04
N VAL A 217 -0.35 -9.91 -5.63
CA VAL A 217 -1.53 -10.24 -6.46
C VAL A 217 -1.10 -10.24 -7.93
N GLY A 218 -1.75 -11.09 -8.75
CA GLY A 218 -1.55 -11.12 -10.18
C GLY A 218 -2.12 -9.85 -10.84
N ARG A 219 -1.70 -9.57 -12.07
CA ARG A 219 -2.13 -8.40 -12.84
C ARG A 219 -3.65 -8.36 -13.01
N ARG A 220 -4.25 -9.48 -13.38
CA ARG A 220 -5.69 -9.61 -13.54
C ARG A 220 -6.47 -9.28 -12.27
N GLU A 221 -6.09 -9.86 -11.12
CA GLU A 221 -6.72 -9.56 -9.84
C GLU A 221 -6.56 -8.10 -9.47
N PHE A 222 -5.39 -7.51 -9.72
CA PHE A 222 -5.12 -6.09 -9.45
C PHE A 222 -6.04 -5.19 -10.27
N LEU A 223 -6.01 -5.30 -11.61
CA LEU A 223 -6.73 -4.40 -12.50
C LEU A 223 -8.24 -4.48 -12.31
N LEU A 224 -8.79 -5.70 -12.30
CA LEU A 224 -10.23 -5.90 -12.14
C LEU A 224 -10.72 -5.47 -10.76
N THR A 225 -9.99 -5.78 -9.69
CA THR A 225 -10.45 -5.40 -8.34
C THR A 225 -10.48 -3.88 -8.18
N HIS A 226 -9.42 -3.17 -8.60
CA HIS A 226 -9.38 -1.71 -8.52
C HIS A 226 -10.52 -1.10 -9.35
N LYS A 227 -10.70 -1.56 -10.58
CA LYS A 227 -11.75 -1.08 -11.47
C LYS A 227 -13.16 -1.32 -10.92
N LEU A 228 -13.43 -2.51 -10.40
CA LEU A 228 -14.71 -2.83 -9.79
C LEU A 228 -15.02 -1.97 -8.56
N ILE A 229 -14.00 -1.71 -7.71
CA ILE A 229 -14.16 -0.81 -6.57
C ILE A 229 -14.42 0.63 -7.04
N GLU A 230 -13.72 1.08 -8.08
CA GLU A 230 -13.92 2.40 -8.67
C GLU A 230 -15.34 2.57 -9.21
N LEU A 231 -15.85 1.58 -9.92
CA LEU A 231 -17.22 1.53 -10.44
C LEU A 231 -18.29 1.38 -9.33
N GLY A 232 -17.89 1.12 -8.08
CA GLY A 232 -18.79 0.98 -6.95
C GLY A 232 -19.48 -0.37 -6.88
N ALA A 233 -18.85 -1.43 -7.41
CA ALA A 233 -19.36 -2.79 -7.30
C ALA A 233 -19.53 -3.20 -5.83
N ALA A 234 -20.56 -4.01 -5.55
CA ALA A 234 -20.80 -4.49 -4.20
C ALA A 234 -19.64 -5.38 -3.72
N PRO A 235 -19.19 -5.25 -2.45
CA PRO A 235 -18.09 -6.06 -1.93
C PRO A 235 -18.33 -7.58 -2.04
N GLY A 236 -19.60 -8.01 -1.96
CA GLY A 236 -20.01 -9.40 -2.14
C GLY A 236 -19.71 -9.93 -3.54
N ASP A 237 -19.99 -9.13 -4.57
CA ASP A 237 -19.77 -9.51 -5.96
C ASP A 237 -18.28 -9.57 -6.29
N ILE A 238 -17.51 -8.58 -5.81
CA ILE A 238 -16.06 -8.62 -5.96
C ILE A 238 -15.46 -9.86 -5.30
N ARG A 239 -15.94 -10.25 -4.10
CA ARG A 239 -15.48 -11.48 -3.42
C ARG A 239 -15.79 -12.74 -4.21
N ARG A 240 -16.97 -12.82 -4.85
CA ARG A 240 -17.37 -13.97 -5.70
C ARG A 240 -16.49 -14.08 -6.95
N LEU A 241 -16.08 -12.94 -7.55
CA LEU A 241 -15.22 -12.89 -8.73
C LEU A 241 -13.76 -13.26 -8.45
N LYS A 242 -13.26 -13.01 -7.23
CA LYS A 242 -11.84 -13.19 -6.90
C LYS A 242 -11.25 -14.56 -7.24
N PRO A 243 -11.92 -15.70 -7.03
CA PRO A 243 -11.36 -16.99 -7.43
C PRO A 243 -11.03 -17.05 -8.93
N GLY A 244 -11.90 -16.52 -9.80
CA GLY A 244 -11.68 -16.44 -11.25
C GLY A 244 -10.63 -15.41 -11.69
N MET A 245 -10.27 -14.46 -10.83
CA MET A 245 -9.20 -13.48 -11.08
C MET A 245 -7.81 -14.02 -10.73
N ARG A 246 -7.72 -15.10 -9.95
CA ARG A 246 -6.45 -15.71 -9.53
C ARG A 246 -5.91 -16.64 -10.62
N GLY A 247 -4.62 -16.98 -10.49
CA GLY A 247 -3.94 -17.85 -11.46
C GLY A 247 -3.06 -17.09 -12.46
N ASP A 248 -3.26 -15.78 -12.61
CA ASP A 248 -2.33 -14.93 -13.36
C ASP A 248 -1.08 -14.67 -12.51
N SER A 249 0.06 -15.19 -12.97
CA SER A 249 1.37 -15.00 -12.32
C SER A 249 2.07 -13.71 -12.74
N SER A 250 1.55 -13.02 -13.77
CA SER A 250 2.11 -11.75 -14.23
C SER A 250 1.97 -10.67 -13.16
N ARG A 251 2.90 -9.71 -13.15
CA ARG A 251 2.90 -8.61 -12.18
C ARG A 251 2.53 -7.31 -12.86
N VAL A 252 1.64 -6.57 -12.23
CA VAL A 252 1.37 -5.19 -12.64
C VAL A 252 2.65 -4.36 -12.51
N THR A 253 3.00 -3.64 -13.58
CA THR A 253 4.23 -2.86 -13.67
C THR A 253 3.93 -1.57 -14.44
N PRO A 254 4.27 -0.38 -13.90
CA PRO A 254 4.17 0.87 -14.65
C PRO A 254 5.22 0.94 -15.75
N GLY A 255 5.04 1.81 -16.73
CA GLY A 255 6.08 2.18 -17.66
C GLY A 255 7.27 2.84 -16.95
N ARG A 256 8.45 2.71 -17.56
CA ARG A 256 9.72 3.21 -17.00
C ARG A 256 9.66 4.69 -16.67
N ASP A 257 9.15 5.50 -17.58
CA ASP A 257 9.07 6.94 -17.40
C ASP A 257 8.09 7.33 -16.31
N ASN A 258 6.96 6.62 -16.17
CA ASN A 258 6.01 6.83 -15.08
C ASN A 258 6.64 6.50 -13.71
N ALA A 259 7.41 5.41 -13.64
CA ALA A 259 8.11 5.03 -12.40
C ALA A 259 9.19 6.07 -12.03
N ARG A 260 9.94 6.55 -13.03
CA ARG A 260 10.95 7.60 -12.86
C ARG A 260 10.31 8.91 -12.40
N ALA A 261 9.29 9.39 -13.10
CA ALA A 261 8.60 10.63 -12.75
C ALA A 261 8.00 10.60 -11.33
N PHE A 262 7.44 9.45 -10.92
CA PHE A 262 6.95 9.29 -9.56
C PHE A 262 8.09 9.39 -8.52
N PHE A 263 9.24 8.78 -8.78
CA PHE A 263 10.41 8.84 -7.90
C PHE A 263 11.01 10.26 -7.85
N GLU A 264 11.15 10.92 -9.01
CA GLU A 264 11.72 12.27 -9.13
C GLU A 264 10.87 13.33 -8.42
N ALA A 265 9.56 13.09 -8.24
CA ALA A 265 8.71 13.95 -7.44
C ALA A 265 9.16 14.08 -5.97
N PHE A 266 10.08 13.23 -5.52
CA PHE A 266 10.67 13.20 -4.17
C PHE A 266 12.20 13.44 -4.19
N ALA A 267 12.77 13.95 -5.30
CA ALA A 267 14.21 14.10 -5.47
C ALA A 267 14.87 14.89 -4.33
N GLU A 268 14.29 16.04 -3.94
CA GLU A 268 14.84 16.86 -2.86
C GLU A 268 14.76 16.17 -1.49
N SER A 269 13.64 15.52 -1.19
CA SER A 269 13.49 14.69 0.02
C SER A 269 14.52 13.56 0.05
N ASN A 270 14.77 12.91 -1.08
CA ASN A 270 15.75 11.82 -1.20
C ASN A 270 17.20 12.32 -1.06
N ARG A 271 17.53 13.49 -1.60
CA ARG A 271 18.84 14.13 -1.41
C ARG A 271 19.12 14.37 0.07
N GLN A 272 18.19 15.06 0.76
CA GLN A 272 18.30 15.35 2.19
C GLN A 272 18.32 14.05 3.04
N LEU A 273 17.56 13.04 2.64
CA LEU A 273 17.53 11.73 3.28
C LEU A 273 18.90 11.04 3.22
N SER A 274 19.55 11.08 2.03
CA SER A 274 20.88 10.54 1.84
C SER A 274 21.90 11.20 2.74
N GLU A 275 21.92 12.52 2.75
CA GLU A 275 22.89 13.31 3.52
C GLU A 275 22.77 13.10 5.04
N ARG A 276 21.53 12.97 5.54
CA ARG A 276 21.31 12.95 6.97
C ARG A 276 21.19 11.57 7.60
N TYR A 277 20.55 10.63 6.91
CA TYR A 277 20.18 9.36 7.54
C TYR A 277 20.84 8.13 6.93
N LEU A 278 20.95 8.03 5.61
CA LEU A 278 21.43 6.82 4.95
C LEU A 278 22.94 6.83 4.68
N GLN A 279 23.49 7.98 4.31
CA GLN A 279 24.94 8.23 4.10
C GLN A 279 25.62 7.14 3.27
N HIS A 280 24.96 6.70 2.18
CA HIS A 280 25.55 5.71 1.29
C HIS A 280 26.76 6.29 0.52
N GLU A 281 27.76 5.47 0.22
CA GLU A 281 28.96 5.87 -0.55
C GLU A 281 28.59 6.47 -1.92
N SER A 282 27.48 6.01 -2.53
CA SER A 282 26.96 6.58 -3.78
C SER A 282 26.43 8.01 -3.66
N GLY A 283 26.24 8.53 -2.45
CA GLY A 283 25.55 9.80 -2.21
C GLY A 283 24.05 9.79 -2.48
N LEU A 284 23.49 8.64 -2.92
CA LEU A 284 22.07 8.47 -3.24
C LEU A 284 21.36 7.71 -2.11
N ALA A 285 20.17 8.18 -1.72
CA ALA A 285 19.33 7.47 -0.76
C ALA A 285 18.83 6.13 -1.32
N PHE A 286 18.55 6.09 -2.62
CA PHE A 286 18.08 4.92 -3.34
C PHE A 286 18.77 4.83 -4.71
N SER A 287 18.79 3.62 -5.30
CA SER A 287 19.29 3.42 -6.67
C SER A 287 18.43 4.19 -7.67
N ASP A 288 19.07 4.82 -8.65
CA ASP A 288 18.47 5.48 -9.81
C ASP A 288 18.31 4.55 -11.03
N ASP A 289 18.54 3.26 -10.85
CA ASP A 289 18.34 2.26 -11.89
C ASP A 289 16.85 1.92 -12.06
N PHE A 290 16.32 2.23 -13.25
CA PHE A 290 14.96 1.89 -13.69
C PHE A 290 14.94 0.84 -14.82
N SER A 291 16.06 0.20 -15.13
CA SER A 291 16.17 -0.78 -16.21
C SER A 291 15.24 -1.97 -16.08
N THR A 292 14.85 -2.30 -14.83
CA THR A 292 13.90 -3.39 -14.53
C THR A 292 12.44 -3.07 -14.91
N TYR A 293 12.12 -1.81 -15.25
CA TYR A 293 10.82 -1.43 -15.76
C TYR A 293 10.77 -1.53 -17.28
N PRO A 294 9.66 -2.03 -17.86
CA PRO A 294 9.46 -1.99 -19.30
C PRO A 294 9.28 -0.52 -19.76
N GLU A 295 9.51 -0.27 -21.05
CA GLU A 295 9.23 1.04 -21.63
C GLU A 295 7.75 1.40 -21.51
N THR A 296 6.88 0.47 -21.90
CA THR A 296 5.43 0.59 -21.74
C THR A 296 4.96 -0.32 -20.60
N GLY A 297 4.21 0.25 -19.65
CA GLY A 297 3.62 -0.50 -18.55
C GLY A 297 2.50 -1.45 -19.00
N ASN A 298 2.14 -2.37 -18.11
CA ASN A 298 0.99 -3.26 -18.30
C ASN A 298 -0.11 -3.00 -17.25
N ASP A 299 -0.14 -1.79 -16.73
CA ASP A 299 -0.91 -1.41 -15.55
C ASP A 299 -2.25 -0.72 -15.87
N LEU A 300 -2.62 -0.70 -17.13
CA LEU A 300 -3.94 -0.27 -17.58
C LEU A 300 -4.77 -1.47 -18.06
N LEU A 301 -6.07 -1.39 -17.81
CA LEU A 301 -7.04 -2.36 -18.31
C LEU A 301 -7.34 -2.04 -19.78
N SER A 302 -7.11 -3.03 -20.67
CA SER A 302 -7.37 -2.91 -22.09
C SER A 302 -8.64 -3.67 -22.52
N CYS A 303 -9.18 -3.32 -23.71
CA CYS A 303 -10.28 -4.09 -24.30
C CYS A 303 -9.88 -5.54 -24.59
N ALA A 304 -8.60 -5.80 -24.90
CA ALA A 304 -8.08 -7.16 -25.08
C ALA A 304 -8.14 -7.96 -23.78
N ASP A 305 -7.73 -7.36 -22.64
CA ASP A 305 -7.87 -7.97 -21.33
C ASP A 305 -9.34 -8.35 -21.02
N LEU A 306 -10.27 -7.44 -21.33
CA LEU A 306 -11.70 -7.69 -21.10
C LEU A 306 -12.24 -8.78 -22.01
N ALA A 307 -11.81 -8.84 -23.28
CA ALA A 307 -12.21 -9.90 -24.19
C ALA A 307 -11.73 -11.27 -23.70
N GLU A 308 -10.47 -11.37 -23.26
CA GLU A 308 -9.89 -12.60 -22.70
C GLU A 308 -10.59 -13.04 -21.41
N TRP A 309 -10.83 -12.07 -20.49
CA TRP A 309 -11.34 -12.40 -19.15
C TRP A 309 -12.88 -12.44 -19.07
N SER A 310 -13.59 -12.04 -20.11
CA SER A 310 -15.06 -11.97 -20.11
C SER A 310 -15.73 -13.32 -19.90
N ALA A 311 -15.15 -14.42 -20.43
CA ALA A 311 -15.68 -15.77 -20.25
C ALA A 311 -15.73 -16.17 -18.77
N ASP A 312 -14.68 -15.87 -18.04
CA ASP A 312 -14.59 -16.17 -16.60
C ASP A 312 -15.53 -15.29 -15.77
N LEU A 313 -15.70 -14.02 -16.18
CA LEU A 313 -16.68 -13.13 -15.55
C LEU A 313 -18.12 -13.62 -15.77
N LEU A 314 -18.44 -14.15 -16.95
CA LEU A 314 -19.76 -14.73 -17.27
C LEU A 314 -20.02 -16.02 -16.50
N GLY A 315 -18.99 -16.86 -16.29
CA GLY A 315 -19.07 -18.13 -15.55
C GLY A 315 -19.08 -18.00 -14.03
N SER A 316 -18.95 -16.79 -13.48
CA SER A 316 -18.71 -16.57 -12.04
C SER A 316 -19.92 -16.74 -11.11
N GLY A 317 -21.14 -17.05 -11.63
CA GLY A 317 -22.36 -17.18 -10.81
C GLY A 317 -22.89 -15.88 -10.20
N ILE A 318 -22.47 -14.72 -10.70
CA ILE A 318 -22.99 -13.39 -10.31
C ILE A 318 -24.35 -13.17 -10.98
N GLU A 319 -25.30 -12.54 -10.28
CA GLU A 319 -26.67 -12.29 -10.79
C GLU A 319 -26.72 -11.47 -12.10
N ASN A 320 -25.73 -10.59 -12.35
CA ASN A 320 -25.67 -9.80 -13.58
C ASN A 320 -24.24 -9.67 -14.13
N PRO A 321 -23.58 -10.77 -14.53
CA PRO A 321 -22.21 -10.70 -15.03
C PRO A 321 -22.12 -9.97 -16.39
N ARG A 322 -23.21 -10.00 -17.20
CA ARG A 322 -23.26 -9.28 -18.49
C ARG A 322 -23.29 -7.78 -18.29
N GLY A 323 -24.14 -7.27 -17.39
CA GLY A 323 -24.19 -5.84 -17.08
C GLY A 323 -22.87 -5.32 -16.49
N LEU A 324 -22.16 -6.12 -15.70
CA LEU A 324 -20.83 -5.78 -15.20
C LEU A 324 -19.80 -5.70 -16.33
N ARG A 325 -19.79 -6.70 -17.23
CA ARG A 325 -18.94 -6.71 -18.42
C ARG A 325 -19.19 -5.49 -19.30
N ASP A 326 -20.46 -5.17 -19.56
CA ASP A 326 -20.86 -4.07 -20.42
C ASP A 326 -20.42 -2.73 -19.82
N ALA A 327 -20.52 -2.57 -18.49
CA ALA A 327 -20.02 -1.38 -17.78
C ALA A 327 -18.49 -1.24 -17.86
N LEU A 328 -17.75 -2.33 -17.73
CA LEU A 328 -16.30 -2.34 -17.89
C LEU A 328 -15.87 -2.01 -19.31
N LEU A 329 -16.60 -2.55 -20.31
CA LEU A 329 -16.33 -2.28 -21.71
C LEU A 329 -16.65 -0.83 -22.09
N ASP A 330 -17.80 -0.30 -21.66
CA ASP A 330 -18.17 1.11 -21.89
C ASP A 330 -17.14 2.06 -21.29
N ASP A 331 -16.63 1.77 -20.11
CA ASP A 331 -15.61 2.59 -19.46
C ASP A 331 -14.26 2.53 -20.20
N CYS A 332 -13.85 1.35 -20.68
CA CYS A 332 -12.66 1.21 -21.54
C CYS A 332 -12.78 1.98 -22.84
N ILE A 333 -13.91 1.87 -23.53
CA ILE A 333 -14.17 2.59 -24.79
C ILE A 333 -14.15 4.10 -24.54
N ARG A 334 -14.77 4.56 -23.45
CA ARG A 334 -14.77 5.97 -23.09
C ARG A 334 -13.35 6.48 -22.85
N SER A 335 -12.55 5.76 -22.05
CA SER A 335 -11.17 6.12 -21.76
C SER A 335 -10.30 6.20 -23.03
N LEU A 336 -10.50 5.26 -23.97
CA LEU A 336 -9.81 5.29 -25.26
C LEU A 336 -10.21 6.47 -26.14
N LEU A 337 -11.49 6.87 -26.09
CA LEU A 337 -11.99 8.01 -26.89
C LEU A 337 -11.64 9.38 -26.29
N GLU A 338 -11.42 9.44 -24.97
CA GLU A 338 -11.05 10.66 -24.25
C GLU A 338 -9.53 10.89 -24.22
N ASP A 339 -8.73 9.86 -24.52
CA ASP A 339 -7.26 9.99 -24.58
C ASP A 339 -6.83 10.48 -25.99
N PRO A 340 -6.32 11.73 -26.13
CA PRO A 340 -5.91 12.27 -27.42
C PRO A 340 -4.73 11.51 -28.04
N VAL A 341 -3.90 10.84 -27.25
CA VAL A 341 -2.77 10.02 -27.75
C VAL A 341 -3.30 8.69 -28.27
N ALA A 342 -4.19 8.02 -27.54
CA ALA A 342 -4.83 6.80 -27.98
C ALA A 342 -5.76 7.03 -29.17
N ALA A 343 -6.50 8.14 -29.20
CA ALA A 343 -7.32 8.55 -30.32
C ALA A 343 -6.51 8.85 -31.60
N GLY A 344 -5.31 9.41 -31.45
CA GLY A 344 -4.39 9.67 -32.58
C GLY A 344 -3.74 8.41 -33.17
N THR A 345 -3.69 7.31 -32.41
CA THR A 345 -3.17 6.00 -32.86
C THR A 345 -4.25 5.09 -33.44
N LEU A 346 -5.53 5.35 -33.13
CA LEU A 346 -6.65 4.63 -33.72
C LEU A 346 -6.91 5.11 -35.15
N SER A 347 -6.91 4.20 -36.12
CA SER A 347 -7.40 4.54 -37.45
C SER A 347 -8.83 5.08 -37.36
N GLN A 348 -9.21 6.06 -38.22
CA GLN A 348 -10.57 6.63 -38.24
C GLN A 348 -11.66 5.55 -38.30
N GLY A 349 -11.38 4.42 -38.95
CA GLY A 349 -12.30 3.31 -39.05
C GLY A 349 -12.54 2.64 -37.69
N VAL A 350 -11.48 2.38 -36.91
CA VAL A 350 -11.59 1.74 -35.56
C VAL A 350 -12.28 2.68 -34.56
N ALA A 351 -12.00 4.00 -34.63
CA ALA A 351 -12.69 4.98 -33.80
C ALA A 351 -14.21 5.02 -34.12
N GLY A 352 -14.57 4.92 -35.42
CA GLY A 352 -15.96 4.84 -35.88
C GLY A 352 -16.67 3.54 -35.41
N GLU A 353 -16.00 2.39 -35.46
CA GLU A 353 -16.53 1.13 -34.97
C GLU A 353 -16.75 1.14 -33.46
N LEU A 354 -15.81 1.66 -32.67
CA LEU A 354 -15.93 1.82 -31.22
C LEU A 354 -17.10 2.75 -30.85
N GLN A 355 -17.30 3.83 -31.62
CA GLN A 355 -18.42 4.74 -31.45
C GLN A 355 -19.75 4.08 -31.84
N GLY A 356 -19.76 3.23 -32.85
CA GLY A 356 -20.92 2.42 -33.26
C GLY A 356 -21.29 1.39 -32.20
N ILE A 357 -20.30 0.70 -31.61
CA ILE A 357 -20.51 -0.23 -30.49
C ILE A 357 -21.09 0.49 -29.28
N ARG A 358 -20.57 1.67 -28.94
CA ARG A 358 -21.09 2.51 -27.83
C ARG A 358 -22.54 2.92 -28.05
N GLN A 359 -22.90 3.32 -29.28
CA GLN A 359 -24.29 3.68 -29.62
C GLN A 359 -25.21 2.45 -29.57
N CYS A 360 -24.73 1.29 -29.99
CA CYS A 360 -25.46 0.03 -29.92
C CYS A 360 -25.72 -0.39 -28.46
N LEU A 361 -24.71 -0.28 -27.59
CA LEU A 361 -24.83 -0.56 -26.16
C LEU A 361 -25.80 0.42 -25.47
N ALA A 362 -25.76 1.70 -25.83
CA ALA A 362 -26.70 2.70 -25.32
C ALA A 362 -28.15 2.44 -25.76
N ARG A 363 -28.38 1.97 -26.99
CA ARG A 363 -29.70 1.60 -27.51
C ARG A 363 -30.23 0.32 -26.84
N THR A 364 -29.41 -0.70 -26.64
CA THR A 364 -29.79 -1.92 -25.92
C THR A 364 -30.10 -1.67 -24.44
N ALA A 365 -29.39 -0.73 -23.80
CA ALA A 365 -29.68 -0.27 -22.44
C ALA A 365 -31.01 0.51 -22.34
N ALA A 366 -31.43 1.18 -23.43
CA ALA A 366 -32.70 1.92 -23.50
C ALA A 366 -33.93 1.01 -23.78
N ILE A 367 -33.71 -0.17 -24.38
CA ILE A 367 -34.78 -1.13 -24.71
C ILE A 367 -35.04 -2.11 -23.57
N ALA A 368 -34.12 -2.27 -22.62
CA ALA A 368 -34.36 -3.07 -21.43
C ALA A 368 -35.36 -2.36 -20.51
N PRO A 369 -36.48 -3.02 -20.08
CA PRO A 369 -37.40 -2.41 -19.13
C PRO A 369 -36.63 -1.96 -17.91
N ALA A 370 -36.90 -0.73 -17.43
CA ALA A 370 -36.17 0.05 -16.45
C ALA A 370 -35.86 -0.69 -15.13
N ARG A 371 -35.00 -1.70 -15.17
CA ARG A 371 -34.21 -2.15 -14.03
C ARG A 371 -33.00 -1.24 -13.96
N THR A 372 -33.13 -0.19 -13.17
CA THR A 372 -32.02 0.69 -12.86
C THR A 372 -30.77 -0.15 -12.58
N PRO A 373 -29.70 0.06 -13.35
CA PRO A 373 -28.46 -0.67 -13.13
C PRO A 373 -28.06 -0.56 -11.65
N TRP A 374 -27.57 -1.64 -11.05
CA TRP A 374 -27.22 -1.68 -9.62
C TRP A 374 -26.30 -0.51 -9.20
N TRP A 375 -25.44 0.01 -10.12
CA TRP A 375 -24.58 1.17 -9.89
C TRP A 375 -25.34 2.50 -9.83
N SER A 376 -26.54 2.63 -10.44
CA SER A 376 -27.33 3.86 -10.34
C SER A 376 -28.06 4.00 -8.98
N ARG A 377 -28.26 2.87 -8.26
CA ARG A 377 -28.75 2.87 -6.89
C ARG A 377 -27.73 3.42 -5.89
N LEU A 378 -26.44 3.33 -6.17
CA LEU A 378 -25.36 3.85 -5.34
C LEU A 378 -25.23 5.38 -5.42
N ARG A 379 -25.56 6.00 -6.55
CA ARG A 379 -25.56 7.47 -6.68
C ARG A 379 -26.72 8.13 -5.88
N ARG A 380 -27.83 7.46 -5.66
CA ARG A 380 -28.96 8.00 -4.90
C ARG A 380 -28.76 7.98 -3.38
N LYS A 381 -28.05 7.01 -2.81
CA LYS A 381 -27.76 6.98 -1.37
C LYS A 381 -26.83 8.10 -0.87
N LYS A 382 -26.08 8.77 -1.76
CA LYS A 382 -25.26 9.94 -1.38
C LYS A 382 -26.02 11.26 -1.30
N ARG A 383 -27.30 11.34 -1.72
CA ARG A 383 -28.11 12.56 -1.68
C ARG A 383 -29.17 12.61 -0.57
N SER A 384 -29.38 11.57 0.20
CA SER A 384 -30.39 11.49 1.27
C SER A 384 -29.82 11.38 2.68
N GLY A 385 -28.57 11.77 2.88
CA GLY A 385 -27.95 11.90 4.20
C GLY A 385 -27.62 13.37 4.45
N ARG A 386 -28.63 14.14 4.77
CA ARG A 386 -28.55 15.37 5.56
C ARG A 386 -29.29 15.12 6.84
#